data_3fbe5df72938cf0da8206c991f9b914b
#
_entry.id   3fbe5df72938cf0da8206c991f9b914b
#
_cell.length_a   1.000
_cell.length_b   1.000
_cell.length_c   1.000
_cell.angle_alpha   90.00
_cell.angle_beta   90.00
_cell.angle_gamma   90.00
#
_symmetry.space_group_name_H-M   'P 1'
#
loop_
_entity.id
_entity.type
_entity.pdbx_description
1 polymer ?
#
loop_
_entity_poly.entity_id
_entity_poly.type
_entity_poly.pdbx_seq_one_letter_code
_entity_poly.pdbx_strand_id
1 'polypeptide(L)'
;VHATIAGVVIGLSIPLGKRGGASPLKKLEHALQPWVVFFIMPVFALANAGASLEGVGLHTFLDPVALGIILGLFLGKQLGVFACCWIAVRLGYAQLPSGAGWGSLYGVAIVTGIGFTMSLFIGALAFDPGTHDTAIRLGVLCGSALSAVVGCVWLIMARPKPAPGADGR
;
A
#
# COMPACT_ATOMS: atom_id res chain seq x y z
N VAL A 1 1.42 3.83 24.90
CA VAL A 1 1.03 4.68 23.73
C VAL A 1 1.79 4.20 22.51
N HIS A 2 1.07 3.87 21.44
CA HIS A 2 1.70 3.35 20.22
C HIS A 2 2.56 4.44 19.55
N ALA A 3 3.77 4.08 19.11
CA ALA A 3 4.72 5.01 18.50
C ALA A 3 4.13 5.82 17.31
N THR A 4 3.25 5.19 16.54
CA THR A 4 2.54 5.84 15.43
C THR A 4 1.65 7.00 15.90
N ILE A 5 0.93 6.81 17.01
CA ILE A 5 0.07 7.86 17.59
C ILE A 5 0.93 9.03 18.08
N ALA A 6 2.05 8.74 18.74
CA ALA A 6 2.99 9.77 19.16
C ALA A 6 3.51 10.58 17.96
N GLY A 7 3.87 9.92 16.87
CA GLY A 7 4.27 10.59 15.62
C GLY A 7 3.19 11.48 15.03
N VAL A 8 1.93 11.03 15.03
CA VAL A 8 0.79 11.84 14.57
C VAL A 8 0.59 13.09 15.43
N VAL A 9 0.64 12.95 16.77
CA VAL A 9 0.50 14.09 17.70
C VAL A 9 1.61 15.10 17.49
N ILE A 10 2.87 14.64 17.35
CA ILE A 10 4.00 15.53 17.05
C ILE A 10 3.80 16.21 15.69
N GLY A 11 3.40 15.48 14.66
CA GLY A 11 3.16 16.05 13.34
C GLY A 11 2.07 17.11 13.34
N LEU A 12 0.98 16.90 14.08
CA LEU A 12 -0.11 17.89 14.23
C LEU A 12 0.28 19.12 15.05
N SER A 13 1.25 19.00 15.95
CA SER A 13 1.74 20.13 16.77
C SER A 13 2.69 21.06 15.99
N ILE A 14 3.19 20.65 14.82
CA ILE A 14 4.08 21.48 14.00
C ILE A 14 3.24 22.34 13.02
N PRO A 15 3.41 23.68 13.02
CA PRO A 15 2.59 24.55 12.18
C PRO A 15 2.83 24.32 10.69
N LEU A 16 1.72 24.21 9.93
CA LEU A 16 1.73 24.18 8.47
C LEU A 16 1.85 25.59 7.86
N GLY A 17 1.62 26.63 8.68
CA GLY A 17 1.57 28.02 8.25
C GLY A 17 2.91 28.56 7.77
N LYS A 18 2.85 29.35 6.70
CA LYS A 18 4.01 30.08 6.17
C LYS A 18 4.30 31.32 7.04
N ARG A 19 5.17 31.21 8.03
CA ARG A 19 5.83 32.38 8.63
C ARG A 19 7.19 32.55 7.96
N GLY A 20 7.31 33.49 7.01
CA GLY A 20 8.59 33.83 6.38
C GLY A 20 9.11 32.83 5.31
N GLY A 21 8.25 32.24 4.47
CA GLY A 21 8.63 31.57 3.22
C GLY A 21 8.50 30.05 3.16
N ALA A 22 8.94 29.25 4.12
CA ALA A 22 8.82 27.79 4.04
C ALA A 22 8.13 27.21 5.27
N SER A 23 7.15 26.31 5.05
CA SER A 23 6.46 25.61 6.13
C SER A 23 7.44 24.75 6.95
N PRO A 24 7.51 24.90 8.29
CA PRO A 24 8.37 24.08 9.14
C PRO A 24 8.08 22.58 8.99
N LEU A 25 6.80 22.21 8.89
CA LEU A 25 6.39 20.83 8.70
C LEU A 25 6.92 20.23 7.39
N LYS A 26 6.84 20.99 6.27
CA LYS A 26 7.39 20.54 4.99
C LYS A 26 8.91 20.41 5.00
N LYS A 27 9.61 21.29 5.71
CA LYS A 27 11.07 21.14 5.87
C LYS A 27 11.44 19.87 6.63
N LEU A 28 10.70 19.55 7.70
CA LEU A 28 10.91 18.34 8.48
C LEU A 28 10.57 17.09 7.63
N GLU A 29 9.47 17.11 6.89
CA GLU A 29 9.08 16.04 5.97
C GLU A 29 10.21 15.75 4.96
N HIS A 30 10.69 16.78 4.25
CA HIS A 30 11.77 16.63 3.28
C HIS A 30 13.09 16.14 3.90
N ALA A 31 13.40 16.57 5.12
CA ALA A 31 14.61 16.13 5.82
C ALA A 31 14.52 14.66 6.28
N LEU A 32 13.33 14.20 6.69
CA LEU A 32 13.10 12.83 7.16
C LEU A 32 12.89 11.84 6.02
N GLN A 33 12.33 12.27 4.89
CA GLN A 33 11.96 11.41 3.77
C GLN A 33 13.09 10.47 3.30
N PRO A 34 14.32 10.93 3.04
CA PRO A 34 15.39 10.04 2.61
C PRO A 34 15.75 9.00 3.68
N TRP A 35 15.76 9.37 4.95
CA TRP A 35 16.01 8.43 6.05
C TRP A 35 14.92 7.38 6.17
N VAL A 36 13.67 7.79 6.03
CA VAL A 36 12.54 6.87 6.07
C VAL A 36 12.60 5.89 4.90
N VAL A 37 12.78 6.40 3.67
CA VAL A 37 12.70 5.58 2.45
C VAL A 37 13.91 4.66 2.30
N PHE A 38 15.13 5.16 2.55
CA PHE A 38 16.35 4.40 2.25
C PHE A 38 16.97 3.67 3.45
N PHE A 39 16.55 3.98 4.67
CA PHE A 39 17.09 3.35 5.86
C PHE A 39 16.02 2.66 6.70
N ILE A 40 15.03 3.42 7.20
CA ILE A 40 14.05 2.89 8.15
C ILE A 40 13.17 1.82 7.49
N MET A 41 12.62 2.08 6.30
CA MET A 41 11.76 1.13 5.59
C MET A 41 12.48 -0.16 5.20
N PRO A 42 13.70 -0.14 4.61
CA PRO A 42 14.44 -1.36 4.33
C PRO A 42 14.82 -2.16 5.58
N VAL A 43 15.27 -1.50 6.65
CA VAL A 43 15.59 -2.17 7.93
C VAL A 43 14.34 -2.79 8.54
N PHE A 44 13.23 -2.06 8.56
CA PHE A 44 11.94 -2.58 9.03
C PHE A 44 11.46 -3.76 8.18
N ALA A 45 11.59 -3.66 6.86
CA ALA A 45 11.25 -4.73 5.94
C ALA A 45 12.09 -5.99 6.22
N LEU A 46 13.40 -5.83 6.35
CA LEU A 46 14.31 -6.94 6.63
C LEU A 46 14.00 -7.61 7.98
N ALA A 47 13.77 -6.81 9.02
CA ALA A 47 13.45 -7.31 10.36
C ALA A 47 12.12 -8.09 10.42
N ASN A 48 11.12 -7.66 9.63
CA ASN A 48 9.78 -8.26 9.69
C ASN A 48 9.52 -9.30 8.59
N ALA A 49 10.24 -9.26 7.46
CA ALA A 49 10.08 -10.22 6.36
C ALA A 49 10.77 -11.56 6.59
N GLY A 50 11.60 -11.68 7.62
CA GLY A 50 12.32 -12.92 7.96
C GLY A 50 11.34 -14.05 8.32
N ALA A 51 10.89 -14.80 7.30
CA ALA A 51 10.17 -16.04 7.50
C ALA A 51 11.18 -17.18 7.50
N SER A 52 11.15 -18.06 8.50
CA SER A 52 11.87 -19.33 8.39
C SER A 52 11.18 -20.15 7.30
N LEU A 53 11.94 -20.52 6.29
CA LEU A 53 11.44 -21.36 5.19
C LEU A 53 11.48 -22.85 5.55
N GLU A 54 11.95 -23.20 6.75
CA GLU A 54 11.95 -24.56 7.26
C GLU A 54 10.51 -25.05 7.43
N GLY A 55 10.16 -26.13 6.74
CA GLY A 55 8.82 -26.72 6.79
C GLY A 55 7.75 -26.00 5.95
N VAL A 56 8.10 -25.03 5.13
CA VAL A 56 7.16 -24.40 4.21
C VAL A 56 6.86 -25.34 3.04
N GLY A 57 5.63 -25.85 3.01
CA GLY A 57 5.10 -26.67 1.93
C GLY A 57 3.87 -26.06 1.29
N LEU A 58 3.32 -26.69 0.26
CA LEU A 58 2.07 -26.25 -0.36
C LEU A 58 0.92 -26.13 0.65
N HIS A 59 0.94 -26.94 1.70
CA HIS A 59 -0.05 -26.89 2.78
C HIS A 59 -0.06 -25.55 3.54
N THR A 60 1.09 -24.89 3.65
CA THR A 60 1.18 -23.58 4.31
C THR A 60 0.48 -22.46 3.53
N PHE A 61 0.47 -22.55 2.21
CA PHE A 61 -0.28 -21.62 1.34
C PHE A 61 -1.79 -21.90 1.35
N LEU A 62 -2.18 -23.14 1.65
CA LEU A 62 -3.57 -23.57 1.78
C LEU A 62 -4.12 -23.35 3.20
N ASP A 63 -3.29 -22.87 4.13
CA ASP A 63 -3.75 -22.50 5.46
C ASP A 63 -4.84 -21.42 5.34
N PRO A 64 -5.99 -21.58 6.00
CA PRO A 64 -7.10 -20.61 5.95
C PRO A 64 -6.68 -19.18 6.28
N VAL A 65 -5.70 -19.00 7.16
CA VAL A 65 -5.15 -17.68 7.52
C VAL A 65 -4.37 -17.08 6.37
N ALA A 66 -3.45 -17.85 5.76
CA ALA A 66 -2.68 -17.40 4.61
C ALA A 66 -3.58 -17.06 3.42
N LEU A 67 -4.53 -17.94 3.08
CA LEU A 67 -5.51 -17.71 2.00
C LEU A 67 -6.38 -16.49 2.29
N GLY A 68 -6.88 -16.33 3.51
CA GLY A 68 -7.68 -15.17 3.92
C GLY A 68 -6.91 -13.87 3.73
N ILE A 69 -5.62 -13.84 4.07
CA ILE A 69 -4.75 -12.67 3.88
C ILE A 69 -4.51 -12.40 2.39
N ILE A 70 -4.18 -13.41 1.60
CA ILE A 70 -3.96 -13.27 0.15
C ILE A 70 -5.21 -12.70 -0.53
N LEU A 71 -6.37 -13.31 -0.28
CA LEU A 71 -7.63 -12.88 -0.87
C LEU A 71 -8.06 -11.50 -0.37
N GLY A 72 -7.87 -11.21 0.91
CA GLY A 72 -8.17 -9.90 1.49
C GLY A 72 -7.31 -8.79 0.89
N LEU A 73 -6.02 -9.02 0.72
CA LEU A 73 -5.10 -8.06 0.11
C LEU A 73 -5.34 -7.89 -1.39
N PHE A 74 -5.48 -9.01 -2.11
CA PHE A 74 -5.62 -8.97 -3.56
C PHE A 74 -7.05 -8.59 -3.97
N LEU A 75 -8.08 -9.34 -3.57
CA LEU A 75 -9.45 -9.08 -3.99
C LEU A 75 -10.15 -8.03 -3.12
N GLY A 76 -10.03 -8.13 -1.80
CA GLY A 76 -10.74 -7.26 -0.87
C GLY A 76 -10.39 -5.80 -1.06
N LYS A 77 -9.11 -5.46 -1.15
CA LYS A 77 -8.68 -4.07 -1.34
C LYS A 77 -9.09 -3.51 -2.70
N GLN A 78 -8.85 -4.24 -3.80
CA GLN A 78 -9.24 -3.73 -5.12
C GLN A 78 -10.75 -3.53 -5.25
N LEU A 79 -11.56 -4.45 -4.73
CA LEU A 79 -13.02 -4.30 -4.74
C LEU A 79 -13.48 -3.13 -3.87
N GLY A 80 -12.95 -3.02 -2.64
CA GLY A 80 -13.27 -1.94 -1.72
C GLY A 80 -12.89 -0.56 -2.26
N VAL A 81 -11.65 -0.39 -2.69
CA VAL A 81 -11.16 0.90 -3.21
C VAL A 81 -11.89 1.28 -4.48
N PHE A 82 -12.02 0.35 -5.44
CA PHE A 82 -12.71 0.63 -6.70
C PHE A 82 -14.19 0.95 -6.48
N ALA A 83 -14.89 0.17 -5.65
CA ALA A 83 -16.30 0.40 -5.36
C ALA A 83 -16.52 1.76 -4.67
N CYS A 84 -15.73 2.11 -3.67
CA CYS A 84 -15.82 3.41 -3.00
C CYS A 84 -15.58 4.57 -3.97
N CYS A 85 -14.54 4.49 -4.80
CA CYS A 85 -14.27 5.52 -5.82
C CYS A 85 -15.39 5.59 -6.86
N TRP A 86 -15.88 4.45 -7.32
CA TRP A 86 -16.97 4.40 -8.29
C TRP A 86 -18.25 5.03 -7.74
N ILE A 87 -18.62 4.69 -6.50
CA ILE A 87 -19.79 5.28 -5.82
C ILE A 87 -19.60 6.80 -5.66
N ALA A 88 -18.43 7.26 -5.20
CA ALA A 88 -18.18 8.69 -5.02
C ALA A 88 -18.31 9.49 -6.33
N VAL A 89 -17.80 8.94 -7.43
CA VAL A 89 -17.92 9.58 -8.75
C VAL A 89 -19.37 9.54 -9.25
N ARG A 90 -20.08 8.42 -9.06
CA ARG A 90 -21.49 8.28 -9.48
C ARG A 90 -22.43 9.21 -8.72
N LEU A 91 -22.16 9.44 -7.44
CA LEU A 91 -22.94 10.37 -6.60
C LEU A 91 -22.54 11.85 -6.82
N GLY A 92 -21.55 12.12 -7.68
CA GLY A 92 -21.11 13.49 -7.97
C GLY A 92 -20.24 14.14 -6.90
N TYR A 93 -19.81 13.39 -5.88
CA TYR A 93 -18.91 13.91 -4.84
C TYR A 93 -17.46 14.04 -5.31
N ALA A 94 -17.07 13.32 -6.35
CA ALA A 94 -15.73 13.35 -6.90
C ALA A 94 -15.75 13.27 -8.44
N GLN A 95 -14.65 13.71 -9.05
CA GLN A 95 -14.42 13.55 -10.48
C GLN A 95 -13.15 12.74 -10.71
N LEU A 96 -13.12 11.96 -11.80
CA LEU A 96 -11.88 11.29 -12.20
C LEU A 96 -10.79 12.35 -12.47
N PRO A 97 -9.53 12.08 -12.07
CA PRO A 97 -8.41 12.96 -12.42
C PRO A 97 -8.33 13.16 -13.94
N SER A 98 -7.97 14.38 -14.35
CA SER A 98 -7.82 14.71 -15.76
C SER A 98 -6.81 13.78 -16.43
N GLY A 99 -7.22 13.12 -17.51
CA GLY A 99 -6.39 12.15 -18.23
C GLY A 99 -6.40 10.71 -17.67
N ALA A 100 -7.11 10.45 -16.57
CA ALA A 100 -7.29 9.10 -16.03
C ALA A 100 -8.63 8.51 -16.45
N GLY A 101 -8.61 7.28 -16.99
CA GLY A 101 -9.82 6.50 -17.25
C GLY A 101 -10.15 5.52 -16.13
N TRP A 102 -11.31 4.89 -16.19
CA TRP A 102 -11.74 3.85 -15.26
C TRP A 102 -10.76 2.67 -15.19
N GLY A 103 -10.09 2.34 -16.32
CA GLY A 103 -9.05 1.30 -16.36
C GLY A 103 -7.83 1.67 -15.54
N SER A 104 -7.40 2.93 -15.59
CA SER A 104 -6.28 3.42 -14.78
C SER A 104 -6.64 3.42 -13.29
N LEU A 105 -7.86 3.83 -12.95
CA LEU A 105 -8.36 3.80 -11.57
C LEU A 105 -8.40 2.37 -11.02
N TYR A 106 -8.88 1.41 -11.82
CA TYR A 106 -8.90 0.01 -11.43
C TYR A 106 -7.48 -0.55 -11.25
N GLY A 107 -6.54 -0.20 -12.14
CA GLY A 107 -5.13 -0.58 -11.99
C GLY A 107 -4.51 -0.05 -10.70
N VAL A 108 -4.80 1.19 -10.33
CA VAL A 108 -4.39 1.76 -9.03
C VAL A 108 -5.04 0.98 -7.89
N ALA A 109 -6.32 0.64 -7.98
CA ALA A 109 -7.01 -0.16 -6.96
C ALA A 109 -6.35 -1.54 -6.76
N ILE A 110 -5.86 -2.20 -7.82
CA ILE A 110 -5.09 -3.45 -7.70
C ILE A 110 -3.77 -3.20 -6.94
N VAL A 111 -3.03 -2.15 -7.29
CA VAL A 111 -1.75 -1.81 -6.64
C VAL A 111 -1.91 -1.50 -5.15
N THR A 112 -3.05 -0.97 -4.71
CA THR A 112 -3.34 -0.77 -3.28
C THR A 112 -3.37 -2.06 -2.47
N GLY A 113 -3.46 -3.23 -3.14
CA GLY A 113 -3.31 -4.54 -2.51
C GLY A 113 -1.92 -4.82 -1.93
N ILE A 114 -0.89 -4.02 -2.27
CA ILE A 114 0.43 -4.10 -1.66
C ILE A 114 0.29 -3.63 -0.21
N GLY A 115 0.33 -4.58 0.72
CA GLY A 115 0.08 -4.30 2.15
C GLY A 115 1.30 -4.47 3.05
N PHE A 116 2.41 -4.92 2.50
CA PHE A 116 3.63 -5.43 3.12
C PHE A 116 3.83 -5.06 4.60
N THR A 117 4.21 -3.83 4.93
CA THR A 117 4.57 -3.40 6.29
C THR A 117 3.39 -3.38 7.25
N MET A 118 2.29 -2.72 6.86
CA MET A 118 1.11 -2.59 7.71
C MET A 118 0.38 -3.92 7.89
N SER A 119 0.34 -4.75 6.86
CA SER A 119 -0.32 -6.06 6.93
C SER A 119 0.45 -7.04 7.82
N LEU A 120 1.78 -7.02 7.79
CA LEU A 120 2.62 -7.80 8.71
C LEU A 120 2.41 -7.33 10.17
N PHE A 121 2.38 -6.03 10.38
CA PHE A 121 2.16 -5.45 11.70
C PHE A 121 0.77 -5.80 12.26
N ILE A 122 -0.29 -5.64 11.46
CA ILE A 122 -1.66 -5.99 11.88
C ILE A 122 -1.77 -7.51 12.11
N GLY A 123 -1.16 -8.33 11.25
CA GLY A 123 -1.12 -9.78 11.43
C GLY A 123 -0.47 -10.19 12.75
N ALA A 124 0.66 -9.58 13.09
CA ALA A 124 1.35 -9.84 14.35
C ALA A 124 0.57 -9.39 15.61
N LEU A 125 -0.38 -8.46 15.45
CA LEU A 125 -1.26 -8.03 16.56
C LEU A 125 -2.56 -8.82 16.64
N ALA A 126 -3.01 -9.41 15.54
CA ALA A 126 -4.31 -10.08 15.46
C ALA A 126 -4.26 -11.53 15.95
N PHE A 127 -3.09 -12.14 15.99
CA PHE A 127 -2.90 -13.54 16.39
C PHE A 127 -1.90 -13.67 17.52
N ASP A 128 -2.02 -14.74 18.30
CA ASP A 128 -1.06 -15.04 19.35
C ASP A 128 0.34 -15.30 18.78
N PRO A 129 1.40 -14.77 19.40
CA PRO A 129 2.78 -14.94 18.92
C PRO A 129 3.13 -16.42 18.73
N GLY A 130 3.65 -16.73 17.54
CA GLY A 130 4.14 -18.06 17.18
C GLY A 130 3.09 -19.02 16.59
N THR A 131 1.79 -18.73 16.63
CA THR A 131 0.77 -19.68 16.13
C THR A 131 0.62 -19.66 14.62
N HIS A 132 0.66 -18.48 13.99
CA HIS A 132 0.44 -18.31 12.54
C HIS A 132 1.50 -17.42 11.86
N ASP A 133 2.62 -17.15 12.51
CA ASP A 133 3.63 -16.20 12.02
C ASP A 133 4.09 -16.48 10.60
N THR A 134 4.37 -17.75 10.27
CA THR A 134 4.79 -18.15 8.92
C THR A 134 3.66 -17.98 7.91
N ALA A 135 2.42 -18.37 8.25
CA ALA A 135 1.26 -18.23 7.37
C ALA A 135 0.93 -16.76 7.10
N ILE A 136 1.02 -15.89 8.12
CA ILE A 136 0.80 -14.44 8.00
C ILE A 136 1.85 -13.83 7.06
N ARG A 137 3.14 -14.12 7.31
CA ARG A 137 4.24 -13.57 6.49
C ARG A 137 4.15 -14.00 5.04
N LEU A 138 3.93 -15.30 4.79
CA LEU A 138 3.76 -15.83 3.43
C LEU A 138 2.51 -15.26 2.76
N GLY A 139 1.38 -15.21 3.46
CA GLY A 139 0.14 -14.65 2.96
C GLY A 139 0.30 -13.18 2.53
N VAL A 140 0.96 -12.36 3.35
CA VAL A 140 1.22 -10.94 3.07
C VAL A 140 2.19 -10.78 1.90
N LEU A 141 3.28 -11.55 1.86
CA LEU A 141 4.27 -11.48 0.78
C LEU A 141 3.64 -11.90 -0.57
N CYS A 142 2.93 -13.03 -0.60
CA CYS A 142 2.29 -13.53 -1.81
C CYS A 142 1.17 -12.60 -2.29
N GLY A 143 0.28 -12.14 -1.40
CA GLY A 143 -0.80 -11.21 -1.73
C GLY A 143 -0.27 -9.88 -2.26
N SER A 144 0.79 -9.35 -1.64
CA SER A 144 1.45 -8.10 -2.07
C SER A 144 2.17 -8.27 -3.41
N ALA A 145 2.90 -9.37 -3.61
CA ALA A 145 3.58 -9.66 -4.88
C ALA A 145 2.57 -9.84 -6.02
N LEU A 146 1.48 -10.58 -5.78
CA LEU A 146 0.41 -10.78 -6.75
C LEU A 146 -0.23 -9.43 -7.15
N SER A 147 -0.55 -8.58 -6.16
CA SER A 147 -1.10 -7.24 -6.40
C SER A 147 -0.13 -6.35 -7.18
N ALA A 148 1.17 -6.41 -6.87
CA ALA A 148 2.18 -5.64 -7.57
C ALA A 148 2.28 -6.07 -9.04
N VAL A 149 2.44 -7.37 -9.31
CA VAL A 149 2.61 -7.89 -10.67
C VAL A 149 1.35 -7.63 -11.51
N VAL A 150 0.17 -8.02 -11.01
CA VAL A 150 -1.09 -7.85 -11.75
C VAL A 150 -1.41 -6.37 -11.94
N GLY A 151 -1.22 -5.54 -10.92
CA GLY A 151 -1.45 -4.10 -11.00
C GLY A 151 -0.51 -3.41 -11.98
N CYS A 152 0.79 -3.75 -11.99
CA CYS A 152 1.75 -3.21 -12.95
C CYS A 152 1.39 -3.62 -14.39
N VAL A 153 1.12 -4.90 -14.63
CA VAL A 153 0.70 -5.39 -15.96
C VAL A 153 -0.56 -4.67 -16.42
N TRP A 154 -1.57 -4.57 -15.55
CA TRP A 154 -2.81 -3.87 -15.87
C TRP A 154 -2.58 -2.40 -16.22
N LEU A 155 -1.79 -1.67 -15.44
CA LEU A 155 -1.51 -0.25 -15.69
C LEU A 155 -0.73 -0.04 -17.00
N ILE A 156 0.17 -0.95 -17.35
CA ILE A 156 0.88 -0.91 -18.64
C ILE A 156 -0.10 -1.08 -19.80
N MET A 157 -1.05 -2.01 -19.67
CA MET A 157 -2.08 -2.26 -20.70
C MET A 157 -3.15 -1.16 -20.76
N ALA A 158 -3.50 -0.56 -19.63
CA ALA A 158 -4.51 0.48 -19.50
C ALA A 158 -3.99 1.89 -19.80
N ARG A 159 -2.73 2.06 -20.24
CA ARG A 159 -2.18 3.38 -20.62
C ARG A 159 -3.04 4.00 -21.72
N PRO A 160 -3.57 5.23 -21.53
CA PRO A 160 -4.22 5.96 -22.63
C PRO A 160 -3.21 6.11 -23.77
N LYS A 161 -3.61 5.79 -25.00
CA LYS A 161 -2.81 6.14 -26.18
C LYS A 161 -2.58 7.65 -26.15
N PRO A 162 -1.33 8.14 -26.36
CA PRO A 162 -1.10 9.56 -26.53
C PRO A 162 -2.02 10.07 -27.66
N ALA A 163 -2.69 11.20 -27.41
CA ALA A 163 -3.52 11.81 -28.45
C ALA A 163 -2.66 12.04 -29.70
N PRO A 164 -3.10 11.64 -30.89
CA PRO A 164 -2.36 11.90 -32.13
C PRO A 164 -2.27 13.42 -32.31
N GLY A 165 -1.09 14.01 -32.08
CA GLY A 165 -0.85 15.43 -32.25
C GLY A 165 0.00 16.14 -31.19
N ALA A 166 0.60 15.44 -30.24
CA ALA A 166 1.45 16.09 -29.23
C ALA A 166 2.95 16.18 -29.61
N ASP A 167 3.34 15.67 -30.77
CA ASP A 167 4.69 15.82 -31.29
C ASP A 167 4.75 17.00 -32.27
N GLY A 168 4.83 18.20 -31.74
CA GLY A 168 5.00 19.36 -32.56
C GLY A 168 4.67 20.69 -31.89
N ARG A 169 5.41 21.09 -30.87
CA ARG A 169 5.72 22.51 -30.59
C ARG A 169 6.88 22.59 -29.60
#